data_0878c509ef812c57b3949b85f71c0392
#
_entry.id   0878c509ef812c57b3949b85f71c0392
#
_cell.length_a   1.000
_cell.length_b   1.000
_cell.length_c   1.000
_cell.angle_alpha   90.00
_cell.angle_beta   90.00
_cell.angle_gamma   90.00
#
_symmetry.space_group_name_H-M   'P 1'
#
loop_
_entity.id
_entity.type
_entity.pdbx_description
1 polymer ?
#
loop_
_entity_poly.entity_id
_entity_poly.type
_entity_poly.pdbx_seq_one_letter_code
_entity_poly.pdbx_strand_id
1 'polypeptide(L)'
;MKNKKIIIIGGTGALGKTLIKKYHKDNTIMIFSRDEHKHVNLLKKYPKIKSYLGDIRDKDSITNSFSKFKPQVVINTAALKHVPICEDNAI
;
A
#
# COMPACT_ATOMS: atom_id res chain seq x y z
N MET A 1 -1.06 11.65 10.95
CA MET A 1 -0.85 11.76 9.50
C MET A 1 -2.18 12.11 8.85
N LYS A 2 -2.25 13.24 8.17
CA LYS A 2 -3.48 13.72 7.54
C LYS A 2 -3.19 14.34 6.19
N ASN A 3 -4.16 14.22 5.28
CA ASN A 3 -4.10 14.82 3.94
C ASN A 3 -2.87 14.39 3.14
N LYS A 4 -2.48 13.13 3.30
CA LYS A 4 -1.35 12.56 2.58
C LYS A 4 -1.80 11.53 1.57
N LYS A 5 -1.00 11.36 0.53
CA LYS A 5 -1.17 10.24 -0.40
C LYS A 5 -0.25 9.13 0.05
N ILE A 6 -0.84 8.02 0.48
CA ILE A 6 -0.11 6.90 1.06
C ILE A 6 -0.26 5.70 0.14
N ILE A 7 0.86 5.12 -0.28
CA ILE A 7 0.84 3.83 -0.96
C ILE A 7 1.29 2.75 0.01
N ILE A 8 0.49 1.68 0.10
CA ILE A 8 0.80 0.55 0.96
C ILE A 8 1.12 -0.63 0.04
N ILE A 9 2.38 -1.02 0.01
CA ILE A 9 2.83 -2.15 -0.81
C ILE A 9 2.60 -3.43 -0.02
N GLY A 10 1.87 -4.36 -0.62
CA GLY A 10 1.48 -5.59 0.06
C GLY A 10 0.36 -5.38 1.06
N GLY A 11 -0.47 -4.37 0.87
CA GLY A 11 -1.47 -3.94 1.84
C GLY A 11 -2.65 -4.85 2.07
N THR A 12 -2.68 -6.02 1.44
CA THR A 12 -3.79 -6.97 1.60
C THR A 12 -3.65 -7.91 2.79
N GLY A 13 -2.50 -7.90 3.45
CA GLY A 13 -2.27 -8.69 4.65
C GLY A 13 -2.82 -8.02 5.90
N ALA A 14 -2.60 -8.66 7.05
CA ALA A 14 -3.12 -8.17 8.34
C ALA A 14 -2.60 -6.77 8.68
N LEU A 15 -1.30 -6.53 8.48
CA LEU A 15 -0.71 -5.23 8.78
C LEU A 15 -1.27 -4.14 7.86
N GLY A 16 -1.39 -4.45 6.57
CA GLY A 16 -1.96 -3.50 5.62
C GLY A 16 -3.39 -3.12 5.96
N LYS A 17 -4.19 -4.09 6.35
CA LYS A 17 -5.58 -3.84 6.75
C LYS A 17 -5.66 -2.94 7.98
N THR A 18 -4.77 -3.15 8.93
CA THR A 18 -4.70 -2.30 10.13
C THR A 18 -4.35 -0.86 9.76
N LEU A 19 -3.39 -0.68 8.86
CA LEU A 19 -2.99 0.64 8.41
C LEU A 19 -4.12 1.35 7.66
N ILE A 20 -4.84 0.63 6.82
CA ILE A 20 -5.99 1.20 6.11
C ILE A 20 -7.04 1.66 7.11
N LYS A 21 -7.37 0.82 8.05
CA LYS A 21 -8.36 1.16 9.08
C LYS A 21 -7.99 2.43 9.83
N LYS A 22 -6.70 2.56 10.13
CA LYS A 22 -6.20 3.69 10.92
C LYS A 22 -6.18 5.00 10.13
N TYR A 23 -5.81 4.95 8.85
CA TYR A 23 -5.48 6.17 8.10
C TYR A 23 -6.46 6.54 6.99
N HIS A 24 -7.40 5.67 6.61
CA HIS A 24 -8.19 5.89 5.41
C HIS A 24 -9.11 7.11 5.47
N LYS A 25 -9.52 7.52 6.66
CA LYS A 25 -10.46 8.65 6.78
C LYS A 25 -9.83 9.99 6.46
N ASP A 26 -8.57 10.17 6.82
CA ASP A 26 -7.89 11.45 6.70
C ASP A 26 -6.88 11.50 5.56
N ASN A 27 -6.71 10.41 4.83
CA ASN A 27 -5.67 10.31 3.81
C ASN A 27 -6.21 9.61 2.57
N THR A 28 -5.50 9.80 1.45
CA THR A 28 -5.78 9.06 0.23
C THR A 28 -4.86 7.85 0.21
N ILE A 29 -5.44 6.65 0.15
CA ILE A 29 -4.66 5.41 0.22
C ILE A 29 -4.77 4.64 -1.08
N MET A 30 -3.63 4.14 -1.56
CA MET A 30 -3.57 3.18 -2.65
C MET A 30 -2.91 1.91 -2.14
N ILE A 31 -3.50 0.76 -2.48
CA ILE A 31 -2.94 -0.55 -2.19
C ILE A 31 -2.25 -1.07 -3.44
N PHE A 32 -1.02 -1.52 -3.30
CA PHE A 32 -0.26 -2.16 -4.37
C PHE A 32 -0.02 -3.62 -3.98
N SER A 33 -0.57 -4.55 -4.74
CA SER A 33 -0.34 -5.97 -4.50
C SER A 33 -0.76 -6.78 -5.74
N ARG A 34 -0.45 -8.07 -5.73
CA ARG A 34 -0.78 -8.97 -6.83
C ARG A 34 -2.15 -9.61 -6.70
N ASP A 35 -2.76 -9.55 -5.54
CA ASP A 35 -3.94 -10.35 -5.23
C ASP A 35 -5.22 -9.58 -5.53
N GLU A 36 -5.75 -9.78 -6.74
CA GLU A 36 -6.97 -9.11 -7.18
C GLU A 36 -8.16 -9.42 -6.26
N HIS A 37 -8.26 -10.66 -5.80
CA HIS A 37 -9.35 -11.10 -4.96
C HIS A 37 -9.43 -10.29 -3.67
N LYS A 38 -8.28 -10.13 -3.03
CA LYS A 38 -8.19 -9.36 -1.80
C LYS A 38 -8.43 -7.88 -2.02
N HIS A 39 -8.02 -7.36 -3.18
CA HIS A 39 -8.32 -5.96 -3.55
C HIS A 39 -9.82 -5.73 -3.62
N VAL A 40 -10.55 -6.63 -4.27
CA VAL A 40 -12.00 -6.51 -4.39
C VAL A 40 -12.64 -6.47 -3.00
N ASN A 41 -12.22 -7.34 -2.11
CA ASN A 41 -12.76 -7.38 -0.75
C ASN A 41 -12.48 -6.11 0.02
N LEU A 42 -11.26 -5.56 -0.11
CA LEU A 42 -10.90 -4.32 0.54
C LEU A 42 -11.70 -3.13 0.00
N LEU A 43 -11.91 -3.09 -1.31
CA LEU A 43 -12.67 -2.02 -1.93
C LEU A 43 -14.14 -2.03 -1.50
N LYS A 44 -14.70 -3.21 -1.25
CA LYS A 44 -16.05 -3.30 -0.72
C LYS A 44 -16.16 -2.70 0.67
N LYS A 45 -15.13 -2.90 1.49
CA LYS A 45 -15.12 -2.38 2.85
C LYS A 45 -14.71 -0.91 2.92
N TYR A 46 -13.78 -0.51 2.05
CA TYR A 46 -13.26 0.85 1.99
C TYR A 46 -13.36 1.38 0.57
N PRO A 47 -14.54 1.84 0.14
CA PRO A 47 -14.77 2.19 -1.27
C PRO A 47 -13.92 3.33 -1.79
N LYS A 48 -13.40 4.17 -0.92
CA LYS A 48 -12.61 5.33 -1.34
C LYS A 48 -11.14 5.04 -1.56
N ILE A 49 -10.64 3.90 -1.11
CA ILE A 49 -9.24 3.57 -1.36
C ILE A 49 -9.04 3.21 -2.82
N LYS A 50 -7.80 3.36 -3.29
CA LYS A 50 -7.43 3.01 -4.66
C LYS A 50 -6.66 1.71 -4.63
N SER A 51 -6.66 0.99 -5.75
CA SER A 51 -5.90 -0.24 -5.85
C SER A 51 -5.10 -0.26 -7.14
N TYR A 52 -3.93 -0.87 -7.09
CA TYR A 52 -3.08 -1.09 -8.23
C TYR A 52 -2.57 -2.52 -8.17
N LEU A 53 -2.95 -3.31 -9.18
CA LEU A 53 -2.50 -4.69 -9.27
C LEU A 53 -1.13 -4.72 -9.93
N GLY A 54 -0.15 -5.22 -9.22
CA GLY A 54 1.20 -5.32 -9.73
C GLY A 54 2.07 -6.17 -8.84
N ASP A 55 3.23 -6.54 -9.37
CA ASP A 55 4.22 -7.34 -8.66
C ASP A 55 5.33 -6.42 -8.19
N ILE A 56 5.65 -6.47 -6.91
CA ILE A 56 6.72 -5.64 -6.34
C ILE A 56 8.07 -5.93 -6.98
N ARG A 57 8.25 -7.11 -7.58
CA ARG A 57 9.48 -7.46 -8.28
C ARG A 57 9.57 -6.83 -9.66
N ASP A 58 8.48 -6.31 -10.16
CA ASP A 58 8.43 -5.66 -11.47
C ASP A 58 8.61 -4.16 -11.30
N LYS A 59 9.79 -3.67 -11.67
CA LYS A 59 10.11 -2.24 -11.53
C LYS A 59 9.16 -1.35 -12.32
N ASP A 60 8.71 -1.80 -13.47
CA ASP A 60 7.80 -1.01 -14.29
C ASP A 60 6.45 -0.84 -13.61
N SER A 61 5.95 -1.90 -12.98
CA SER A 61 4.70 -1.80 -12.22
C SER A 61 4.80 -0.79 -11.09
N ILE A 62 5.90 -0.84 -10.34
CA ILE A 62 6.11 0.10 -9.24
C ILE A 62 6.22 1.51 -9.77
N THR A 63 7.03 1.72 -10.79
CA THR A 63 7.24 3.04 -11.37
C THR A 63 5.92 3.61 -11.89
N ASN A 64 5.14 2.80 -12.59
CA ASN A 64 3.86 3.24 -13.12
C ASN A 64 2.88 3.61 -12.02
N SER A 65 2.82 2.82 -10.95
CA SER A 65 1.92 3.12 -9.84
C SER A 65 2.31 4.42 -9.15
N PHE A 66 3.60 4.65 -8.97
CA PHE A 66 4.09 5.87 -8.36
C PHE A 66 3.83 7.09 -9.26
N SER A 67 4.02 6.94 -10.56
CA SER A 67 3.77 8.03 -11.50
C SER A 67 2.31 8.46 -11.52
N LYS A 68 1.41 7.51 -11.42
CA LYS A 68 -0.03 7.79 -11.43
C LYS A 68 -0.52 8.35 -10.12
N PHE A 69 -0.07 7.78 -9.01
CA PHE A 69 -0.57 8.14 -7.69
C PHE A 69 0.20 9.28 -7.06
N LYS A 70 1.50 9.37 -7.32
CA LYS A 70 2.41 10.35 -6.73
C LYS A 70 2.33 10.33 -5.20
N PRO A 71 2.70 9.21 -4.58
CA PRO A 71 2.57 9.08 -3.13
C PRO A 71 3.54 10.01 -2.40
N GLN A 72 3.12 10.49 -1.25
CA GLN A 72 3.96 11.23 -0.33
C GLN A 72 4.54 10.33 0.74
N VAL A 73 3.88 9.20 1.00
CA VAL A 73 4.31 8.23 1.99
C VAL A 73 4.26 6.84 1.36
N VAL A 74 5.31 6.08 1.53
CA VAL A 74 5.39 4.70 1.03
C VAL A 74 5.58 3.77 2.22
N ILE A 75 4.67 2.82 2.39
CA ILE A 75 4.76 1.82 3.44
C ILE A 75 4.84 0.45 2.78
N ASN A 76 5.96 -0.22 2.95
CA ASN A 76 6.18 -1.54 2.37
C ASN A 76 5.99 -2.62 3.43
N THR A 77 4.77 -3.16 3.53
CA THR A 77 4.47 -4.18 4.52
C THR A 77 5.17 -5.51 4.21
N ALA A 78 5.47 -5.75 2.95
CA ALA A 78 6.20 -6.98 2.58
C ALA A 78 7.63 -6.94 3.10
N ALA A 79 8.27 -5.76 3.08
CA ALA A 79 9.62 -5.61 3.60
C ALA A 79 9.66 -5.75 5.11
N LEU A 80 8.61 -5.35 5.80
CA LEU A 80 8.55 -5.45 7.25
C LEU A 80 8.58 -6.89 7.76
N LYS A 81 8.27 -7.85 6.90
CA LYS A 81 8.37 -9.25 7.26
C LYS A 81 9.83 -9.72 7.42
N HIS A 82 10.76 -8.95 6.89
CA HIS A 82 12.19 -9.24 6.97
C HIS A 82 12.84 -8.24 7.92
N VAL A 83 12.50 -8.40 9.17
CA VAL A 83 12.82 -7.47 10.24
C VAL A 83 14.26 -6.97 10.26
N PRO A 84 15.29 -7.83 10.11
CA PRO A 84 16.67 -7.35 10.22
C PRO A 84 17.03 -6.27 9.22
N ILE A 85 16.36 -6.23 8.09
CA ILE A 85 16.65 -5.27 7.05
C ILE A 85 15.94 -3.95 7.31
N CYS A 86 14.77 -4.02 7.90
CA CYS A 86 13.94 -2.85 8.09
C CYS A 86 14.53 -1.83 9.03
N GLU A 87 15.35 -2.27 9.97
CA GLU A 87 15.94 -1.37 10.94
C GLU A 87 16.81 -0.32 10.31
N ASP A 88 17.58 -0.71 9.30
CA ASP A 88 18.51 0.20 8.67
C ASP A 88 17.84 1.12 7.67
N ASN A 89 16.75 0.70 7.12
CA ASN A 89 16.12 1.44 6.04
C ASN A 89 14.96 2.29 6.46
N ALA A 90 14.49 2.10 7.65
CA ALA A 90 13.50 2.98 8.29
C ALA A 90 12.52 3.61 7.32
N ILE A 91 11.99 2.88 6.47
CA ILE A 91 11.18 3.36 5.38
C ILE A 91 10.19 4.44 5.75
#